data_b1bfa91980a07db6a6b637923b1d58bf
#
_entry.id   b1bfa91980a07db6a6b637923b1d58bf
#
_cell.length_a   1.000
_cell.length_b   1.000
_cell.length_c   1.000
_cell.angle_alpha   90.00
_cell.angle_beta   90.00
_cell.angle_gamma   90.00
#
_symmetry.space_group_name_H-M   'P 1'
#
loop_
_entity.id
_entity.type
_entity.pdbx_description
1 polymer ?
#
loop_
_entity_poly.entity_id
_entity_poly.type
_entity_poly.pdbx_seq_one_letter_code
_entity_poly.pdbx_strand_id
1 'polypeptide(L)'
;SALSCFEPLNFLVDYRKFKKEIEPWNDKWVPYLRREGISNDREGLLLIGLGGDTPTDSLSMPEARKRTGRRLDETDFTVPTELYDNLTCLHPLLEFFQPLGRSMLVKVNAGGWFPPHKDWPMLTRDTFRIIAFIGENVDHEAYEWEMDGQRWPIKQNRAYYVDTRKTHRTHSWEDDSIHLVINVPKTWENVIKLMSMTRRV
;
A
#
# COMPACT_ATOMS: atom_id res chain seq x y z
N SER A 1 -5.81 8.26 -23.40
CA SER A 1 -6.31 6.92 -23.11
C SER A 1 -6.71 6.83 -21.65
N ALA A 2 -7.74 6.06 -21.33
CA ALA A 2 -8.12 5.77 -19.97
C ALA A 2 -7.01 4.96 -19.29
N LEU A 3 -6.81 5.15 -17.96
CA LEU A 3 -5.92 4.30 -17.18
C LEU A 3 -6.44 2.85 -17.19
N SER A 4 -5.53 1.89 -17.31
CA SER A 4 -5.85 0.50 -17.02
C SER A 4 -6.12 0.32 -15.51
N CYS A 5 -6.70 -0.79 -15.11
CA CYS A 5 -6.94 -1.06 -13.68
C CYS A 5 -5.64 -1.34 -12.90
N PHE A 6 -4.54 -1.58 -13.60
CA PHE A 6 -3.20 -1.82 -13.05
C PHE A 6 -2.18 -1.14 -13.97
N GLU A 7 -1.78 0.08 -13.65
CA GLU A 7 -0.94 0.92 -14.53
C GLU A 7 0.43 1.17 -13.90
N PRO A 8 1.54 0.82 -14.58
CA PRO A 8 2.88 1.12 -14.07
C PRO A 8 3.12 2.63 -14.05
N LEU A 9 3.71 3.09 -12.96
CA LEU A 9 4.11 4.48 -12.77
C LEU A 9 5.61 4.65 -13.04
N ASN A 10 6.00 5.84 -13.45
CA ASN A 10 7.40 6.19 -13.66
C ASN A 10 8.08 6.53 -12.31
N PHE A 11 8.10 5.54 -11.42
CA PHE A 11 8.76 5.63 -10.12
C PHE A 11 9.32 4.28 -9.69
N LEU A 12 10.57 4.30 -9.25
CA LEU A 12 11.27 3.15 -8.66
C LEU A 12 11.74 3.51 -7.26
N VAL A 13 11.48 2.62 -6.31
CA VAL A 13 12.04 2.72 -4.95
C VAL A 13 13.54 2.42 -4.99
N ASP A 14 14.35 3.24 -4.33
CA ASP A 14 15.73 2.89 -4.03
C ASP A 14 15.78 1.79 -2.98
N TYR A 15 15.81 0.53 -3.43
CA TYR A 15 15.76 -0.63 -2.54
C TYR A 15 16.97 -0.72 -1.62
N ARG A 16 18.16 -0.33 -2.08
CA ARG A 16 19.37 -0.35 -1.25
C ARG A 16 19.23 0.60 -0.06
N LYS A 17 18.67 1.78 -0.29
CA LYS A 17 18.39 2.76 0.75
C LYS A 17 17.25 2.28 1.65
N PHE A 18 16.16 1.76 1.06
CA PHE A 18 15.03 1.20 1.79
C PHE A 18 15.46 0.11 2.78
N LYS A 19 16.32 -0.84 2.34
CA LYS A 19 16.82 -1.94 3.18
C LYS A 19 17.55 -1.45 4.43
N LYS A 20 18.31 -0.36 4.31
CA LYS A 20 19.01 0.25 5.44
C LYS A 20 18.05 0.98 6.38
N GLU A 21 17.10 1.72 5.82
CA GLU A 21 16.17 2.54 6.60
C GLU A 21 15.10 1.72 7.30
N ILE A 22 14.70 0.55 6.75
CA ILE A 22 13.74 -0.34 7.39
C ILE A 22 14.35 -1.26 8.45
N GLU A 23 15.67 -1.44 8.46
CA GLU A 23 16.36 -2.38 9.38
C GLU A 23 15.99 -2.19 10.85
N PRO A 24 15.91 -0.97 11.42
CA PRO A 24 15.50 -0.74 12.82
C PRO A 24 14.05 -1.16 13.11
N TRP A 25 13.27 -1.47 12.09
CA TRP A 25 11.85 -1.83 12.17
C TRP A 25 11.58 -3.32 11.92
N ASN A 26 12.61 -4.11 11.61
CA ASN A 26 12.45 -5.51 11.21
C ASN A 26 11.81 -6.40 12.28
N ASP A 27 11.97 -6.06 13.56
CA ASP A 27 11.37 -6.76 14.71
C ASP A 27 10.04 -6.14 15.20
N LYS A 28 9.55 -5.09 14.54
CA LYS A 28 8.39 -4.31 14.98
C LYS A 28 7.14 -4.51 14.12
N TRP A 29 7.21 -5.38 13.12
CA TRP A 29 6.05 -5.68 12.31
C TRP A 29 4.93 -6.30 13.14
N VAL A 30 3.69 -5.83 12.92
CA VAL A 30 2.52 -6.31 13.64
C VAL A 30 1.58 -7.06 12.71
N PRO A 31 0.85 -8.09 13.19
CA PRO A 31 -0.12 -8.79 12.37
C PRO A 31 -1.12 -7.83 11.74
N TYR A 32 -1.29 -7.90 10.41
CA TYR A 32 -2.28 -7.13 9.68
C TYR A 32 -3.53 -7.99 9.44
N LEU A 33 -4.47 -7.90 10.35
CA LEU A 33 -5.66 -8.74 10.38
C LEU A 33 -6.74 -8.19 9.43
N ARG A 34 -7.39 -9.08 8.70
CA ARG A 34 -8.53 -8.72 7.85
C ARG A 34 -9.83 -8.59 8.62
N ARG A 35 -10.04 -9.49 9.58
CA ARG A 35 -11.18 -9.58 10.52
C ARG A 35 -10.64 -10.10 11.83
N GLU A 36 -11.42 -9.99 12.89
CA GLU A 36 -11.04 -10.51 14.21
C GLU A 36 -10.39 -11.91 14.13
N GLY A 37 -9.14 -12.00 14.54
CA GLY A 37 -8.42 -13.27 14.69
C GLY A 37 -7.97 -13.96 13.40
N ILE A 38 -8.18 -13.38 12.21
CA ILE A 38 -7.74 -13.99 10.95
C ILE A 38 -6.47 -13.28 10.47
N SER A 39 -5.33 -13.93 10.66
CA SER A 39 -4.07 -13.61 9.99
C SER A 39 -3.97 -14.42 8.70
N ASN A 40 -3.56 -13.78 7.62
CA ASN A 40 -3.26 -14.44 6.35
C ASN A 40 -1.75 -14.32 6.07
N ASP A 41 -0.92 -14.52 7.10
CA ASP A 41 0.54 -14.34 7.07
C ASP A 41 0.96 -12.97 6.53
N ARG A 42 0.22 -11.95 6.96
CA ARG A 42 0.47 -10.55 6.63
C ARG A 42 0.76 -9.76 7.89
N GLU A 43 1.76 -8.91 7.77
CA GLU A 43 2.16 -7.96 8.79
C GLU A 43 2.14 -6.55 8.23
N GLY A 44 2.07 -5.55 9.09
CA GLY A 44 2.02 -4.15 8.65
C GLY A 44 2.78 -3.21 9.56
N LEU A 45 3.16 -2.07 8.98
CA LEU A 45 3.67 -0.89 9.68
C LEU A 45 2.99 0.35 9.10
N LEU A 46 2.50 1.23 9.95
CA LEU A 46 1.74 2.42 9.57
C LEU A 46 2.67 3.60 9.26
N LEU A 47 2.44 4.26 8.12
CA LEU A 47 3.17 5.48 7.70
C LEU A 47 2.35 6.75 7.94
N ILE A 48 1.08 6.74 7.55
CA ILE A 48 0.15 7.87 7.76
C ILE A 48 -1.03 7.34 8.53
N GLY A 49 -1.22 7.85 9.73
CA GLY A 49 -2.23 7.42 10.68
C GLY A 49 -3.15 8.55 11.13
N LEU A 50 -3.87 8.27 12.19
CA LEU A 50 -4.60 9.26 12.99
C LEU A 50 -3.62 9.96 13.95
N GLY A 51 -4.00 11.10 14.51
CA GLY A 51 -3.19 11.76 15.52
C GLY A 51 -2.95 10.86 16.73
N GLY A 52 -1.65 10.69 17.11
CA GLY A 52 -1.22 9.83 18.21
C GLY A 52 -0.94 8.37 17.81
N ASP A 53 -1.17 7.96 16.56
CA ASP A 53 -0.78 6.63 16.09
C ASP A 53 0.74 6.48 16.00
N THR A 54 1.21 5.27 16.31
CA THR A 54 2.59 4.81 16.12
C THR A 54 2.68 3.88 14.90
N PRO A 55 3.87 3.55 14.38
CA PRO A 55 4.02 2.61 13.27
C PRO A 55 3.40 1.24 13.52
N THR A 56 3.32 0.80 14.78
CA THR A 56 2.71 -0.48 15.16
C THR A 56 1.18 -0.43 15.27
N ASP A 57 0.55 0.72 15.07
CA ASP A 57 -0.90 0.86 14.96
C ASP A 57 -1.43 0.58 13.54
N SER A 58 -0.79 -0.36 12.84
CA SER A 58 -1.17 -0.76 11.48
C SER A 58 -2.39 -1.69 11.52
N LEU A 59 -3.57 -1.11 11.46
CA LEU A 59 -4.85 -1.80 11.54
C LEU A 59 -5.58 -1.82 10.19
N SER A 60 -6.36 -2.86 9.95
CA SER A 60 -7.37 -2.81 8.89
C SER A 60 -8.43 -1.76 9.20
N MET A 61 -9.13 -1.27 8.18
CA MET A 61 -10.16 -0.25 8.40
C MET A 61 -11.27 -0.69 9.38
N PRO A 62 -11.77 -1.94 9.32
CA PRO A 62 -12.75 -2.41 10.32
C PRO A 62 -12.22 -2.36 11.75
N GLU A 63 -10.95 -2.73 11.95
CA GLU A 63 -10.33 -2.71 13.29
C GLU A 63 -10.08 -1.28 13.79
N ALA A 64 -9.62 -0.38 12.92
CA ALA A 64 -9.45 1.02 13.25
C ALA A 64 -10.79 1.67 13.66
N ARG A 65 -11.87 1.37 12.94
CA ARG A 65 -13.23 1.81 13.30
C ARG A 65 -13.69 1.25 14.63
N LYS A 66 -13.44 -0.05 14.89
CA LYS A 66 -13.77 -0.70 16.16
C LYS A 66 -13.00 -0.05 17.31
N ARG A 67 -11.69 0.14 17.15
CA ARG A 67 -10.83 0.75 18.18
C ARG A 67 -11.25 2.17 18.54
N THR A 68 -11.60 2.96 17.53
CA THR A 68 -11.90 4.40 17.73
C THR A 68 -13.37 4.67 18.01
N GLY A 69 -14.29 3.72 17.72
CA GLY A 69 -15.73 3.97 17.73
C GLY A 69 -16.22 4.94 16.66
N ARG A 70 -15.36 5.31 15.69
CA ARG A 70 -15.64 6.32 14.66
C ARG A 70 -15.87 5.67 13.30
N ARG A 71 -16.71 6.30 12.49
CA ARG A 71 -16.85 5.97 11.07
C ARG A 71 -15.71 6.62 10.29
N LEU A 72 -14.59 5.91 10.21
CA LEU A 72 -13.40 6.38 9.52
C LEU A 72 -13.42 6.05 8.03
N ASP A 73 -12.84 6.95 7.23
CA ASP A 73 -12.50 6.77 5.83
C ASP A 73 -10.97 6.89 5.64
N GLU A 74 -10.45 6.51 4.48
CA GLU A 74 -9.00 6.57 4.19
C GLU A 74 -8.43 7.99 4.32
N THR A 75 -9.25 9.01 4.07
CA THR A 75 -8.87 10.42 4.14
C THR A 75 -8.84 11.02 5.54
N ASP A 76 -9.33 10.29 6.55
CA ASP A 76 -9.25 10.74 7.96
C ASP A 76 -7.83 10.58 8.54
N PHE A 77 -7.02 9.75 7.91
CA PHE A 77 -5.65 9.47 8.31
C PHE A 77 -4.71 10.47 7.62
N THR A 78 -4.20 11.42 8.37
CA THR A 78 -3.45 12.56 7.80
C THR A 78 -2.14 12.86 8.52
N VAL A 79 -1.82 12.11 9.58
CA VAL A 79 -0.68 12.40 10.45
C VAL A 79 0.44 11.40 10.18
N PRO A 80 1.63 11.85 9.75
CA PRO A 80 2.80 11.00 9.62
C PRO A 80 3.18 10.37 10.97
N THR A 81 3.62 9.10 10.91
CA THR A 81 4.24 8.42 12.05
C THR A 81 5.76 8.57 11.99
N GLU A 82 6.45 8.16 13.04
CA GLU A 82 7.92 8.12 13.07
C GLU A 82 8.52 7.31 11.90
N LEU A 83 7.84 6.26 11.45
CA LEU A 83 8.29 5.46 10.31
C LEU A 83 8.34 6.28 9.01
N TYR A 84 7.38 7.18 8.81
CA TYR A 84 7.38 8.08 7.65
C TYR A 84 8.67 8.91 7.62
N ASP A 85 9.04 9.51 8.76
CA ASP A 85 10.25 10.34 8.85
C ASP A 85 11.53 9.54 8.61
N ASN A 86 11.55 8.27 9.01
CA ASN A 86 12.72 7.39 8.90
C ASN A 86 12.90 6.79 7.50
N LEU A 87 11.82 6.61 6.73
CA LEU A 87 11.89 6.02 5.37
C LEU A 87 12.03 7.10 4.29
N THR A 88 13.13 7.83 4.33
CA THR A 88 13.38 8.95 3.41
C THR A 88 13.47 8.53 1.93
N CYS A 89 13.79 7.26 1.66
CA CYS A 89 13.78 6.71 0.30
C CYS A 89 12.40 6.71 -0.36
N LEU A 90 11.32 6.78 0.45
CA LEU A 90 9.93 6.82 -0.03
C LEU A 90 9.42 8.25 -0.21
N HIS A 91 10.08 9.25 0.37
CA HIS A 91 9.66 10.65 0.31
C HIS A 91 9.43 11.17 -1.12
N PRO A 92 10.27 10.85 -2.13
CA PRO A 92 10.01 11.32 -3.50
C PRO A 92 8.63 10.92 -4.05
N LEU A 93 8.09 9.76 -3.63
CA LEU A 93 6.74 9.33 -4.01
C LEU A 93 5.69 9.90 -3.05
N LEU A 94 5.93 9.85 -1.74
CA LEU A 94 4.99 10.28 -0.72
C LEU A 94 4.74 11.80 -0.77
N GLU A 95 5.78 12.59 -1.00
CA GLU A 95 5.69 14.05 -1.08
C GLU A 95 5.15 14.53 -2.44
N PHE A 96 5.28 13.71 -3.49
CA PHE A 96 4.73 14.03 -4.80
C PHE A 96 3.21 14.15 -4.75
N PHE A 97 2.55 13.27 -4.01
CA PHE A 97 1.10 13.30 -3.81
C PHE A 97 0.77 13.89 -2.43
N GLN A 98 0.17 15.07 -2.41
CA GLN A 98 -0.27 15.72 -1.16
C GLN A 98 -1.68 16.31 -1.33
N PRO A 99 -2.53 16.24 -0.31
CA PRO A 99 -2.36 15.46 0.92
C PRO A 99 -2.41 13.95 0.67
N LEU A 100 -1.91 13.16 1.63
CA LEU A 100 -2.07 11.70 1.64
C LEU A 100 -3.20 11.29 2.58
N GLY A 101 -3.81 10.14 2.28
CA GLY A 101 -4.65 9.38 3.21
C GLY A 101 -3.84 8.29 3.91
N ARG A 102 -4.54 7.34 4.54
CA ARG A 102 -3.92 6.21 5.24
C ARG A 102 -2.92 5.50 4.34
N SER A 103 -1.69 5.41 4.82
CA SER A 103 -0.59 4.81 4.08
C SER A 103 0.21 3.88 4.99
N MET A 104 0.66 2.74 4.45
CA MET A 104 1.31 1.71 5.24
C MET A 104 2.25 0.85 4.40
N LEU A 105 3.16 0.18 5.07
CA LEU A 105 3.83 -1.00 4.54
C LEU A 105 3.03 -2.24 4.94
N VAL A 106 2.88 -3.17 4.01
CA VAL A 106 2.32 -4.50 4.24
C VAL A 106 3.34 -5.53 3.79
N LYS A 107 3.72 -6.42 4.70
CA LYS A 107 4.61 -7.56 4.42
C LYS A 107 3.77 -8.81 4.33
N VAL A 108 4.01 -9.62 3.29
CA VAL A 108 3.35 -10.91 3.07
C VAL A 108 4.42 -11.98 3.01
N ASN A 109 4.32 -12.98 3.88
CA ASN A 109 5.25 -14.10 3.91
C ASN A 109 4.78 -15.24 3.00
N ALA A 110 5.63 -16.23 2.77
CA ALA A 110 5.31 -17.39 1.94
C ALA A 110 4.02 -18.08 2.40
N GLY A 111 3.15 -18.40 1.46
CA GLY A 111 1.82 -18.92 1.73
C GLY A 111 0.78 -17.85 2.12
N GLY A 112 1.21 -16.63 2.37
CA GLY A 112 0.31 -15.52 2.66
C GLY A 112 -0.55 -15.16 1.45
N TRP A 113 -1.82 -14.87 1.68
CA TRP A 113 -2.77 -14.62 0.60
C TRP A 113 -3.87 -13.65 1.01
N PHE A 114 -4.49 -13.07 0.00
CA PHE A 114 -5.70 -12.28 0.16
C PHE A 114 -6.75 -12.77 -0.83
N PRO A 115 -7.93 -13.23 -0.39
CA PRO A 115 -8.92 -13.83 -1.26
C PRO A 115 -9.47 -12.81 -2.27
N PRO A 116 -10.10 -13.28 -3.36
CA PRO A 116 -10.78 -12.41 -4.29
C PRO A 116 -11.80 -11.50 -3.60
N HIS A 117 -11.64 -10.21 -3.77
CA HIS A 117 -12.52 -9.19 -3.19
C HIS A 117 -12.46 -7.89 -4.00
N LYS A 118 -13.36 -6.99 -3.69
CA LYS A 118 -13.33 -5.59 -4.10
C LYS A 118 -13.22 -4.74 -2.86
N ASP A 119 -12.45 -3.67 -2.93
CA ASP A 119 -12.49 -2.69 -1.86
C ASP A 119 -13.87 -2.01 -1.82
N TRP A 120 -14.32 -1.72 -0.61
CA TRP A 120 -15.63 -1.09 -0.43
C TRP A 120 -15.68 0.24 -1.18
N PRO A 121 -16.78 0.52 -1.92
CA PRO A 121 -16.92 1.77 -2.67
C PRO A 121 -16.74 3.03 -1.81
N MET A 122 -17.12 2.96 -0.54
CA MET A 122 -16.94 4.08 0.39
C MET A 122 -15.48 4.40 0.67
N LEU A 123 -14.57 3.39 0.67
CA LEU A 123 -13.14 3.60 0.91
C LEU A 123 -12.42 4.11 -0.33
N THR A 124 -12.95 3.82 -1.52
CA THR A 124 -12.32 4.14 -2.80
C THR A 124 -12.98 5.30 -3.53
N ARG A 125 -14.08 5.84 -2.98
CA ARG A 125 -14.81 6.93 -3.60
C ARG A 125 -13.94 8.20 -3.72
N ASP A 126 -13.29 8.55 -2.63
CA ASP A 126 -12.59 9.82 -2.48
C ASP A 126 -11.06 9.68 -2.57
N THR A 127 -10.57 8.44 -2.79
CA THR A 127 -9.15 8.14 -2.98
C THR A 127 -8.90 7.25 -4.19
N PHE A 128 -7.67 7.30 -4.70
CA PHE A 128 -7.12 6.24 -5.54
C PHE A 128 -5.93 5.59 -4.83
N ARG A 129 -5.56 4.38 -5.27
CA ARG A 129 -4.51 3.62 -4.62
C ARG A 129 -3.26 3.52 -5.48
N ILE A 130 -2.12 3.73 -4.84
CA ILE A 130 -0.80 3.45 -5.40
C ILE A 130 -0.19 2.33 -4.55
N ILE A 131 0.40 1.34 -5.21
CA ILE A 131 1.14 0.26 -4.58
C ILE A 131 2.53 0.21 -5.19
N ALA A 132 3.57 0.22 -4.37
CA ALA A 132 4.93 -0.09 -4.78
C ALA A 132 5.33 -1.44 -4.20
N PHE A 133 5.85 -2.33 -5.04
CA PHE A 133 6.32 -3.66 -4.64
C PHE A 133 7.81 -3.58 -4.38
N ILE A 134 8.22 -3.77 -3.11
CA ILE A 134 9.57 -3.48 -2.62
C ILE A 134 10.25 -4.77 -2.19
N GLY A 135 11.41 -5.07 -2.75
CA GLY A 135 12.21 -6.24 -2.35
C GLY A 135 12.95 -6.90 -3.49
N GLU A 136 13.74 -7.91 -3.14
CA GLU A 136 14.47 -8.74 -4.10
C GLU A 136 13.57 -9.85 -4.68
N ASN A 137 12.57 -10.28 -3.91
CA ASN A 137 11.70 -11.42 -4.24
C ASN A 137 10.25 -10.98 -4.50
N VAL A 138 10.02 -9.76 -4.99
CA VAL A 138 8.68 -9.24 -5.26
C VAL A 138 8.50 -9.00 -6.75
N ASP A 139 8.72 -10.02 -7.55
CA ASP A 139 8.37 -10.03 -8.96
C ASP A 139 7.09 -10.85 -9.20
N HIS A 140 6.68 -10.94 -10.46
CA HIS A 140 5.46 -11.65 -10.85
C HIS A 140 5.53 -13.19 -10.66
N GLU A 141 6.70 -13.75 -10.38
CA GLU A 141 6.87 -15.19 -10.10
C GLU A 141 6.74 -15.45 -8.61
N ALA A 142 7.34 -14.63 -7.78
CA ALA A 142 7.33 -14.76 -6.33
C ALA A 142 6.03 -14.23 -5.70
N TYR A 143 5.40 -13.24 -6.31
CA TYR A 143 4.18 -12.61 -5.81
C TYR A 143 3.12 -12.48 -6.91
N GLU A 144 1.97 -13.09 -6.69
CA GLU A 144 0.84 -13.02 -7.61
C GLU A 144 -0.09 -11.87 -7.28
N TRP A 145 -0.33 -11.03 -8.27
CA TRP A 145 -1.41 -10.05 -8.27
C TRP A 145 -2.35 -10.35 -9.43
N GLU A 146 -3.55 -10.78 -9.10
CA GLU A 146 -4.61 -10.97 -10.10
C GLU A 146 -5.69 -9.91 -9.90
N MET A 147 -6.11 -9.32 -10.98
CA MET A 147 -7.12 -8.28 -10.98
C MET A 147 -8.03 -8.46 -12.19
N ASP A 148 -9.34 -8.49 -11.93
CA ASP A 148 -10.38 -8.66 -12.95
C ASP A 148 -10.18 -9.93 -13.81
N GLY A 149 -9.72 -11.04 -13.17
CA GLY A 149 -9.44 -12.32 -13.81
C GLY A 149 -8.12 -12.39 -14.59
N GLN A 150 -7.29 -11.35 -14.53
CA GLN A 150 -6.01 -11.30 -15.22
C GLN A 150 -4.87 -11.19 -14.20
N ARG A 151 -3.82 -12.02 -14.36
CA ARG A 151 -2.58 -11.90 -13.62
C ARG A 151 -1.73 -10.77 -14.22
N TRP A 152 -1.33 -9.81 -13.38
CA TRP A 152 -0.56 -8.66 -13.80
C TRP A 152 0.92 -8.84 -13.53
N PRO A 153 1.80 -8.47 -14.48
CA PRO A 153 3.24 -8.55 -14.29
C PRO A 153 3.70 -7.46 -13.31
N ILE A 154 4.34 -7.88 -12.22
CA ILE A 154 4.95 -7.01 -11.24
C ILE A 154 6.45 -6.91 -11.54
N LYS A 155 6.98 -5.69 -11.52
CA LYS A 155 8.42 -5.42 -11.53
C LYS A 155 8.86 -4.95 -10.15
N GLN A 156 9.95 -5.53 -9.66
CA GLN A 156 10.55 -5.16 -8.38
C GLN A 156 10.74 -3.66 -8.26
N ASN A 157 10.45 -3.15 -7.08
CA ASN A 157 10.64 -1.75 -6.67
C ASN A 157 9.87 -0.70 -7.50
N ARG A 158 8.97 -1.12 -8.38
CA ARG A 158 8.13 -0.23 -9.18
C ARG A 158 6.82 0.07 -8.46
N ALA A 159 6.36 1.33 -8.60
CA ALA A 159 5.04 1.75 -8.19
C ALA A 159 4.01 1.56 -9.32
N TYR A 160 2.77 1.30 -8.92
CA TYR A 160 1.62 1.11 -9.80
C TYR A 160 0.39 1.86 -9.27
N TYR A 161 -0.37 2.44 -10.17
CA TYR A 161 -1.76 2.75 -9.90
C TYR A 161 -2.58 1.46 -9.93
N VAL A 162 -3.44 1.28 -8.94
CA VAL A 162 -4.25 0.05 -8.80
C VAL A 162 -5.70 0.41 -8.53
N ASP A 163 -6.61 0.03 -9.43
CA ASP A 163 -8.04 0.23 -9.25
C ASP A 163 -8.67 -0.90 -8.43
N THR A 164 -8.55 -0.83 -7.13
CA THR A 164 -9.05 -1.86 -6.20
C THR A 164 -10.59 -1.97 -6.12
N ARG A 165 -11.32 -1.18 -6.92
CA ARG A 165 -12.76 -1.39 -7.14
C ARG A 165 -13.02 -2.61 -8.03
N LYS A 166 -12.01 -3.06 -8.78
CA LYS A 166 -12.03 -4.31 -9.52
C LYS A 166 -11.75 -5.48 -8.59
N THR A 167 -12.31 -6.65 -8.91
CA THR A 167 -12.02 -7.86 -8.14
C THR A 167 -10.54 -8.16 -8.23
N HIS A 168 -9.89 -8.31 -7.08
CA HIS A 168 -8.46 -8.60 -7.00
C HIS A 168 -8.16 -9.60 -5.90
N ARG A 169 -7.09 -10.35 -6.09
CA ARG A 169 -6.54 -11.29 -5.12
C ARG A 169 -5.02 -11.27 -5.17
N THR A 170 -4.39 -11.72 -4.10
CA THR A 170 -2.93 -11.82 -4.02
C THR A 170 -2.51 -13.10 -3.34
N HIS A 171 -1.31 -13.58 -3.69
CA HIS A 171 -0.68 -14.72 -3.06
C HIS A 171 0.84 -14.56 -3.11
N SER A 172 1.54 -14.84 -2.01
CA SER A 172 2.99 -14.83 -1.95
C SER A 172 3.55 -16.24 -1.89
N TRP A 173 4.55 -16.53 -2.75
CA TRP A 173 5.30 -17.79 -2.73
C TRP A 173 6.59 -17.67 -1.92
N GLU A 174 7.02 -16.43 -1.65
CA GLU A 174 8.27 -16.11 -0.96
C GLU A 174 8.00 -15.28 0.29
N ASP A 175 8.95 -15.32 1.24
CA ASP A 175 8.92 -14.47 2.43
C ASP A 175 9.27 -13.02 2.10
N ASP A 176 8.92 -12.13 3.02
CA ASP A 176 9.28 -10.70 2.99
C ASP A 176 8.85 -9.94 1.71
N SER A 177 7.72 -10.34 1.12
CA SER A 177 7.12 -9.55 0.04
C SER A 177 6.51 -8.26 0.63
N ILE A 178 7.23 -7.15 0.52
CA ILE A 178 6.83 -5.86 1.09
C ILE A 178 6.13 -5.00 0.04
N HIS A 179 4.98 -4.45 0.43
CA HIS A 179 4.23 -3.50 -0.40
C HIS A 179 4.08 -2.17 0.35
N LEU A 180 4.41 -1.09 -0.32
CA LEU A 180 3.96 0.23 0.09
C LEU A 180 2.55 0.45 -0.47
N VAL A 181 1.58 0.68 0.40
CA VAL A 181 0.19 0.99 0.02
C VAL A 181 -0.09 2.44 0.38
N ILE A 182 -0.43 3.25 -0.62
CA ILE A 182 -0.74 4.67 -0.47
C ILE A 182 -2.17 4.93 -0.93
N ASN A 183 -2.99 5.51 -0.07
CA ASN A 183 -4.29 6.04 -0.44
C ASN A 183 -4.16 7.54 -0.69
N VAL A 184 -4.38 7.95 -1.93
CA VAL A 184 -4.21 9.33 -2.38
C VAL A 184 -5.58 9.97 -2.58
N PRO A 185 -5.92 11.06 -1.86
CA PRO A 185 -7.16 11.81 -2.10
C PRO A 185 -7.30 12.27 -3.55
N LYS A 186 -8.49 12.11 -4.13
CA LYS A 186 -8.80 12.46 -5.52
C LYS A 186 -8.98 13.97 -5.72
N THR A 187 -8.02 14.76 -5.28
CA THR A 187 -7.98 16.17 -5.68
C THR A 187 -7.63 16.28 -7.15
N TRP A 188 -8.04 17.39 -7.77
CA TRP A 188 -7.69 17.67 -9.17
C TRP A 188 -6.17 17.62 -9.40
N GLU A 189 -5.42 18.21 -8.48
CA GLU A 189 -3.96 18.21 -8.51
C GLU A 189 -3.37 16.80 -8.47
N ASN A 190 -3.81 15.95 -7.55
CA ASN A 190 -3.33 14.57 -7.42
C ASN A 190 -3.69 13.72 -8.65
N VAL A 191 -4.84 13.97 -9.29
CA VAL A 191 -5.21 13.29 -10.54
C VAL A 191 -4.29 13.71 -11.68
N ILE A 192 -3.97 14.99 -11.82
CA ILE A 192 -3.01 15.48 -12.83
C ILE A 192 -1.62 14.87 -12.59
N LYS A 193 -1.16 14.84 -11.34
CA LYS A 193 0.11 14.21 -10.96
C LYS A 193 0.14 12.73 -11.33
N LEU A 194 -0.93 11.98 -11.03
CA LEU A 194 -1.04 10.58 -11.44
C LEU A 194 -0.90 10.43 -12.96
N MET A 195 -1.65 11.22 -13.73
CA MET A 195 -1.59 11.17 -15.19
C MET A 195 -0.20 11.50 -15.75
N SER A 196 0.55 12.38 -15.08
CA SER A 196 1.92 12.71 -15.50
C SER A 196 2.90 11.55 -15.27
N MET A 197 2.68 10.72 -14.25
CA MET A 197 3.52 9.56 -13.96
C MET A 197 3.25 8.35 -14.88
N THR A 198 2.13 8.32 -15.57
CA THR A 198 1.75 7.23 -16.49
C THR A 198 2.13 7.50 -17.94
N ARG A 199 2.50 8.74 -18.29
CA ARG A 199 2.93 9.08 -19.64
C ARG A 199 4.25 8.40 -19.93
N ARG A 200 4.23 7.46 -20.89
CA ARG A 200 5.44 6.96 -21.52
C ARG A 200 6.06 8.14 -22.28
N VAL A 201 7.26 8.52 -21.89
CA VAL A 201 8.11 9.41 -22.68
C VAL A 201 8.61 8.61 -23.86
#